data_fa06208424aa2258366a190067a2fd0f
#
_entry.id   fa06208424aa2258366a190067a2fd0f
#
_cell.length_a   1.000
_cell.length_b   1.000
_cell.length_c   1.000
_cell.angle_alpha   90.00
_cell.angle_beta   90.00
_cell.angle_gamma   90.00
#
_symmetry.space_group_name_H-M   'P 1'
#
loop_
_entity.id
_entity.type
_entity.pdbx_description
1 polymer ?
#
loop_
_entity_poly.entity_id
_entity_poly.type
_entity_poly.pdbx_seq_one_letter_code
_entity_poly.pdbx_strand_id
1 'polypeptide(L)'
;MEKHKLLNSKRKKAAAVLCIILAAAIAGVVIMCVMNSSKKIEFSVLEDKNVPKEIETQVLPEYRNLERALACIVDDKVYVVVTRGEKTTSGYEVDIDKMMMNDDKLEVYAAYTDPEECKAVSQVLTYPYAVAETELS
;
A
#
# COMPACT_ATOMS: atom_id res chain seq x y z
N MET A 1 30.24 34.95 -48.24
CA MET A 1 29.98 33.51 -48.27
C MET A 1 30.43 32.77 -46.98
N GLU A 2 31.55 33.07 -46.39
CA GLU A 2 32.02 32.41 -45.17
C GLU A 2 31.15 32.67 -43.93
N LYS A 3 30.64 33.88 -43.74
CA LYS A 3 29.77 34.20 -42.59
C LYS A 3 28.46 33.40 -42.55
N HIS A 4 27.86 33.15 -43.70
CA HIS A 4 26.65 32.31 -43.79
C HIS A 4 26.90 30.85 -43.47
N LYS A 5 28.05 30.29 -43.79
CA LYS A 5 28.44 28.91 -43.51
C LYS A 5 28.71 28.69 -42.02
N LEU A 6 29.32 29.64 -41.34
CA LEU A 6 29.59 29.66 -39.91
C LEU A 6 28.31 29.80 -39.08
N LEU A 7 27.36 30.63 -39.47
CA LEU A 7 26.07 30.80 -38.81
C LEU A 7 25.23 29.50 -38.90
N ASN A 8 25.24 28.85 -40.07
CA ASN A 8 24.49 27.60 -40.28
C ASN A 8 25.09 26.42 -39.48
N SER A 9 26.41 26.37 -39.31
CA SER A 9 27.10 25.40 -38.48
C SER A 9 26.79 25.59 -36.98
N LYS A 10 26.77 26.81 -36.48
CA LYS A 10 26.41 27.16 -35.10
C LYS A 10 24.94 26.82 -34.79
N ARG A 11 24.02 27.08 -35.72
CA ARG A 11 22.60 26.73 -35.60
C ARG A 11 22.38 25.21 -35.55
N LYS A 12 23.09 24.44 -36.39
CA LYS A 12 23.03 22.97 -36.38
C LYS A 12 23.58 22.40 -35.11
N LYS A 13 24.65 22.91 -34.54
CA LYS A 13 25.22 22.52 -33.26
C LYS A 13 24.27 22.85 -32.08
N ALA A 14 23.67 24.03 -32.09
CA ALA A 14 22.70 24.44 -31.08
C ALA A 14 21.43 23.59 -31.13
N ALA A 15 20.92 23.24 -32.31
CA ALA A 15 19.79 22.36 -32.48
C ALA A 15 20.10 20.91 -31.99
N ALA A 16 21.30 20.40 -32.26
CA ALA A 16 21.73 19.08 -31.78
C ALA A 16 21.85 19.04 -30.26
N VAL A 17 22.41 20.06 -29.63
CA VAL A 17 22.48 20.18 -28.15
C VAL A 17 21.09 20.26 -27.53
N LEU A 18 20.19 21.02 -28.13
CA LEU A 18 18.80 21.14 -27.66
C LEU A 18 18.07 19.79 -27.76
N CYS A 19 18.24 19.02 -28.81
CA CYS A 19 17.67 17.67 -28.96
C CYS A 19 18.20 16.69 -27.91
N ILE A 20 19.49 16.76 -27.57
CA ILE A 20 20.10 15.91 -26.55
C ILE A 20 19.53 16.25 -25.17
N ILE A 21 19.36 17.52 -24.82
CA ILE A 21 18.77 17.97 -23.56
C ILE A 21 17.30 17.53 -23.46
N LEU A 22 16.53 17.67 -24.52
CA LEU A 22 15.13 17.20 -24.58
C LEU A 22 15.02 15.68 -24.44
N ALA A 23 15.87 14.91 -25.11
CA ALA A 23 15.91 13.45 -24.99
C ALA A 23 16.27 13.00 -23.56
N ALA A 24 17.24 13.66 -22.92
CA ALA A 24 17.62 13.39 -21.52
C ALA A 24 16.49 13.72 -20.54
N ALA A 25 15.76 14.82 -20.76
CA ALA A 25 14.61 15.19 -19.94
C ALA A 25 13.46 14.18 -20.07
N ILE A 26 13.14 13.72 -21.27
CA ILE A 26 12.12 12.68 -21.52
C ILE A 26 12.54 11.35 -20.90
N ALA A 27 13.80 10.94 -21.05
CA ALA A 27 14.32 9.72 -20.42
C ALA A 27 14.24 9.80 -18.88
N GLY A 28 14.55 10.94 -18.29
CA GLY A 28 14.43 11.18 -16.85
C GLY A 28 12.99 11.05 -16.35
N VAL A 29 12.03 11.62 -17.06
CA VAL A 29 10.60 11.52 -16.73
C VAL A 29 10.10 10.08 -16.88
N VAL A 30 10.49 9.37 -17.94
CA VAL A 30 10.11 7.95 -18.13
C VAL A 30 10.70 7.08 -17.05
N ILE A 31 11.97 7.27 -16.69
CA ILE A 31 12.60 6.51 -15.59
C ILE A 31 11.88 6.80 -14.26
N MET A 32 11.54 8.05 -13.98
CA MET A 32 10.82 8.44 -12.77
C MET A 32 9.39 7.84 -12.72
N CYS A 33 8.70 7.77 -13.86
CA CYS A 33 7.40 7.11 -13.96
C CYS A 33 7.49 5.60 -13.79
N VAL A 34 8.53 4.95 -14.30
CA VAL A 34 8.73 3.49 -14.16
C VAL A 34 9.14 3.12 -12.74
N MET A 35 9.97 3.95 -12.09
CA MET A 35 10.43 3.72 -10.71
C MET A 35 9.35 3.98 -9.66
N ASN A 36 8.28 4.70 -10.01
CA ASN A 36 7.17 5.01 -9.08
C ASN A 36 5.89 4.23 -9.44
N SER A 37 6.00 3.03 -9.99
CA SER A 37 4.83 2.19 -10.26
C SER A 37 4.36 1.48 -9.00
N SER A 38 3.62 2.19 -8.17
CA SER A 38 2.82 1.55 -7.13
C SER A 38 1.67 0.77 -7.79
N LYS A 39 1.62 -0.54 -7.53
CA LYS A 39 0.58 -1.43 -8.02
C LYS A 39 -0.49 -1.61 -6.96
N LYS A 40 -1.74 -1.33 -7.30
CA LYS A 40 -2.88 -1.68 -6.43
C LYS A 40 -2.97 -3.20 -6.33
N ILE A 41 -3.12 -3.71 -5.10
CA ILE A 41 -3.32 -5.13 -4.82
C ILE A 41 -4.80 -5.36 -4.56
N GLU A 42 -5.39 -6.29 -5.27
CA GLU A 42 -6.75 -6.74 -5.01
C GLU A 42 -6.75 -7.68 -3.79
N PHE A 43 -7.76 -7.51 -2.95
CA PHE A 43 -7.92 -8.29 -1.73
C PHE A 43 -9.39 -8.46 -1.38
N SER A 44 -9.67 -9.42 -0.53
CA SER A 44 -11.00 -9.67 0.01
C SER A 44 -10.93 -9.73 1.53
N VAL A 45 -11.67 -8.85 2.19
CA VAL A 45 -11.78 -8.89 3.67
C VAL A 45 -12.62 -10.09 4.06
N LEU A 46 -12.11 -10.89 4.99
CA LEU A 46 -12.75 -12.12 5.43
C LEU A 46 -13.67 -11.86 6.63
N GLU A 47 -14.81 -12.54 6.64
CA GLU A 47 -15.60 -12.67 7.86
C GLU A 47 -14.92 -13.65 8.84
N ASP A 48 -15.16 -13.51 10.13
CA ASP A 48 -14.52 -14.30 11.18
C ASP A 48 -14.59 -15.83 10.92
N LYS A 49 -15.71 -16.30 10.41
CA LYS A 49 -15.90 -17.73 10.08
C LYS A 49 -15.04 -18.24 8.92
N ASN A 50 -14.49 -17.35 8.11
CA ASN A 50 -13.68 -17.66 6.92
C ASN A 50 -12.17 -17.43 7.16
N VAL A 51 -11.80 -16.96 8.34
CA VAL A 51 -10.39 -16.77 8.71
C VAL A 51 -9.72 -18.14 8.85
N PRO A 52 -8.52 -18.34 8.23
CA PRO A 52 -7.77 -19.57 8.42
C PRO A 52 -7.49 -19.87 9.89
N LYS A 53 -7.60 -21.14 10.29
CA LYS A 53 -7.40 -21.55 11.69
C LYS A 53 -6.00 -21.22 12.22
N GLU A 54 -5.00 -21.24 11.36
CA GLU A 54 -3.62 -20.88 11.69
C GLU A 54 -3.53 -19.42 12.14
N ILE A 55 -4.24 -18.53 11.46
CA ILE A 55 -4.32 -17.10 11.83
C ILE A 55 -5.07 -16.94 13.14
N GLU A 56 -6.21 -17.61 13.28
CA GLU A 56 -7.04 -17.53 14.48
C GLU A 56 -6.34 -18.06 15.73
N THR A 57 -5.58 -19.16 15.59
CA THR A 57 -4.98 -19.85 16.75
C THR A 57 -3.54 -19.44 17.07
N GLN A 58 -2.80 -18.91 16.09
CA GLN A 58 -1.38 -18.59 16.26
C GLN A 58 -1.13 -17.08 16.17
N VAL A 59 -1.69 -16.41 15.15
CA VAL A 59 -1.40 -15.00 14.88
C VAL A 59 -2.22 -14.07 15.79
N LEU A 60 -3.53 -14.23 15.81
CA LEU A 60 -4.40 -13.34 16.59
C LEU A 60 -4.08 -13.36 18.10
N PRO A 61 -3.89 -14.51 18.77
CA PRO A 61 -3.57 -14.53 20.20
C PRO A 61 -2.26 -13.83 20.54
N GLU A 62 -1.29 -13.85 19.62
CA GLU A 62 0.01 -13.21 19.83
C GLU A 62 -0.03 -11.70 19.63
N TYR A 63 -0.77 -11.23 18.61
CA TYR A 63 -0.71 -9.83 18.17
C TYR A 63 -1.94 -8.99 18.52
N ARG A 64 -3.06 -9.57 18.94
CA ARG A 64 -4.32 -8.85 19.20
C ARG A 64 -4.22 -7.71 20.21
N ASN A 65 -3.28 -7.80 21.15
CA ASN A 65 -3.05 -6.77 22.16
C ASN A 65 -2.29 -5.54 21.64
N LEU A 66 -1.76 -5.63 20.42
CA LEU A 66 -0.95 -4.59 19.79
C LEU A 66 -1.72 -3.97 18.62
N GLU A 67 -1.45 -2.70 18.36
CA GLU A 67 -1.88 -2.04 17.12
C GLU A 67 -0.83 -2.32 16.04
N ARG A 68 -1.14 -3.20 15.11
CA ARG A 68 -0.22 -3.66 14.05
C ARG A 68 -0.92 -4.08 12.78
N ALA A 69 -0.17 -3.99 11.68
CA ALA A 69 -0.45 -4.69 10.44
C ALA A 69 0.69 -5.68 10.17
N LEU A 70 0.35 -6.89 9.82
CA LEU A 70 1.31 -7.94 9.46
C LEU A 70 0.77 -8.79 8.32
N ALA A 71 1.68 -9.35 7.52
CA ALA A 71 1.36 -10.31 6.47
C ALA A 71 1.81 -11.71 6.91
N CYS A 72 1.00 -12.69 6.61
CA CYS A 72 1.31 -14.10 6.85
C CYS A 72 0.93 -14.95 5.63
N ILE A 73 1.62 -16.05 5.46
CA ILE A 73 1.38 -16.99 4.37
C ILE A 73 0.76 -18.26 4.97
N VAL A 74 -0.41 -18.61 4.47
CA VAL A 74 -1.10 -19.85 4.81
C VAL A 74 -1.56 -20.52 3.51
N ASP A 75 -1.20 -21.78 3.29
CA ASP A 75 -1.54 -22.54 2.10
C ASP A 75 -1.21 -21.83 0.77
N ASP A 76 0.01 -21.27 0.68
CA ASP A 76 0.52 -20.51 -0.48
C ASP A 76 -0.26 -19.22 -0.82
N LYS A 77 -1.13 -18.76 0.09
CA LYS A 77 -1.82 -17.48 -0.02
C LYS A 77 -1.31 -16.48 1.01
N VAL A 78 -1.26 -15.22 0.61
CA VAL A 78 -0.85 -14.13 1.48
C VAL A 78 -2.06 -13.49 2.12
N TYR A 79 -2.09 -13.49 3.44
CA TYR A 79 -3.10 -12.83 4.26
C TYR A 79 -2.50 -11.62 4.95
N VAL A 80 -3.29 -10.58 5.05
CA VAL A 80 -2.95 -9.38 5.82
C VAL A 80 -3.85 -9.31 7.03
N VAL A 81 -3.25 -9.20 8.20
CA VAL A 81 -3.94 -9.08 9.49
C VAL A 81 -3.66 -7.70 10.06
N VAL A 82 -4.70 -6.95 10.36
CA VAL A 82 -4.61 -5.66 11.02
C VAL A 82 -5.28 -5.77 12.39
N THR A 83 -4.55 -5.48 13.43
CA THR A 83 -5.03 -5.49 14.82
C THR A 83 -5.01 -4.07 15.40
N ARG A 84 -5.97 -3.77 16.26
CA ARG A 84 -6.13 -2.44 16.86
C ARG A 84 -5.73 -2.39 18.35
N GLY A 85 -5.32 -3.51 18.91
CA GLY A 85 -5.03 -3.63 20.33
C GLY A 85 -6.28 -3.81 21.19
N GLU A 86 -6.06 -3.88 22.50
CA GLU A 86 -7.13 -4.04 23.48
C GLU A 86 -7.97 -2.77 23.62
N LYS A 87 -9.28 -2.94 23.66
CA LYS A 87 -10.27 -1.87 23.94
C LYS A 87 -11.15 -2.28 25.12
N THR A 88 -11.52 -1.32 25.94
CA THR A 88 -12.29 -1.54 27.17
C THR A 88 -13.79 -1.67 26.95
N THR A 89 -14.25 -1.40 25.74
CA THR A 89 -15.66 -1.48 25.35
C THR A 89 -15.83 -2.10 23.98
N SER A 90 -17.04 -2.49 23.63
CA SER A 90 -17.43 -2.81 22.26
C SER A 90 -17.56 -1.56 21.40
N GLY A 91 -17.75 -1.72 20.08
CA GLY A 91 -18.03 -0.67 19.12
C GLY A 91 -16.81 -0.11 18.39
N TYR A 92 -15.61 -0.58 18.70
CA TYR A 92 -14.41 -0.30 17.92
C TYR A 92 -14.28 -1.28 16.75
N GLU A 93 -14.01 -0.76 15.57
CA GLU A 93 -13.92 -1.55 14.33
C GLU A 93 -12.60 -1.28 13.60
N VAL A 94 -12.21 -2.23 12.78
CA VAL A 94 -11.05 -2.15 11.87
C VAL A 94 -11.50 -2.58 10.49
N ASP A 95 -11.21 -1.74 9.50
CA ASP A 95 -11.42 -2.04 8.09
C ASP A 95 -10.12 -1.88 7.31
N ILE A 96 -10.00 -2.59 6.21
CA ILE A 96 -8.88 -2.45 5.27
C ILE A 96 -9.42 -1.81 4.01
N ASP A 97 -9.01 -0.55 3.75
CA ASP A 97 -9.53 0.24 2.63
C ASP A 97 -8.79 -0.04 1.32
N LYS A 98 -7.49 -0.17 1.41
CA LYS A 98 -6.64 -0.25 0.23
C LYS A 98 -5.32 -0.94 0.55
N MET A 99 -4.80 -1.67 -0.42
CA MET A 99 -3.44 -2.21 -0.41
C MET A 99 -2.70 -1.81 -1.68
N MET A 100 -1.44 -1.46 -1.52
CA MET A 100 -0.58 -1.11 -2.64
C MET A 100 0.79 -1.77 -2.49
N MET A 101 1.31 -2.30 -3.57
CA MET A 101 2.69 -2.73 -3.65
C MET A 101 3.52 -1.57 -4.19
N ASN A 102 4.45 -1.09 -3.41
CA ASN A 102 5.38 -0.03 -3.78
C ASN A 102 6.79 -0.61 -3.71
N ASP A 103 7.36 -0.90 -4.88
CA ASP A 103 8.56 -1.73 -5.01
C ASP A 103 8.35 -3.09 -4.32
N ASP A 104 9.14 -3.41 -3.30
CA ASP A 104 9.06 -4.66 -2.52
C ASP A 104 8.29 -4.48 -1.18
N LYS A 105 7.56 -3.38 -1.01
CA LYS A 105 6.82 -3.08 0.21
C LYS A 105 5.32 -3.11 -0.03
N LEU A 106 4.62 -3.90 0.77
CA LEU A 106 3.17 -3.89 0.83
C LEU A 106 2.72 -2.78 1.80
N GLU A 107 2.06 -1.77 1.27
CA GLU A 107 1.42 -0.70 2.04
C GLU A 107 -0.05 -1.04 2.26
N VAL A 108 -0.46 -1.09 3.52
CA VAL A 108 -1.82 -1.39 3.94
C VAL A 108 -2.44 -0.13 4.53
N TYR A 109 -3.55 0.29 3.97
CA TYR A 109 -4.35 1.42 4.45
C TYR A 109 -5.54 0.86 5.20
N ALA A 110 -5.54 1.05 6.51
CA ALA A 110 -6.61 0.61 7.40
C ALA A 110 -7.39 1.81 7.94
N ALA A 111 -8.68 1.65 8.08
CA ALA A 111 -9.57 2.59 8.73
C ALA A 111 -9.96 2.05 10.11
N TYR A 112 -9.97 2.93 11.09
CA TYR A 112 -10.43 2.65 12.45
C TYR A 112 -11.69 3.43 12.74
N THR A 113 -12.73 2.74 13.17
CA THR A 113 -13.98 3.36 13.60
C THR A 113 -14.12 3.25 15.11
N ASP A 114 -14.33 4.37 15.76
CA ASP A 114 -14.61 4.45 17.19
C ASP A 114 -16.12 4.35 17.44
N PRO A 115 -16.56 3.89 18.61
CA PRO A 115 -17.98 3.90 18.95
C PRO A 115 -18.53 5.35 18.93
N GLU A 116 -19.74 5.50 18.40
CA GLU A 116 -20.42 6.80 18.37
C GLU A 116 -20.65 7.32 19.78
N GLU A 117 -20.42 8.63 19.96
CA GLU A 117 -20.79 9.30 21.21
C GLU A 117 -22.29 9.12 21.48
N CYS A 118 -22.62 8.85 22.71
CA CYS A 118 -24.01 8.62 23.17
C CYS A 118 -24.65 7.29 22.71
N LYS A 119 -23.92 6.40 22.02
CA LYS A 119 -24.42 5.05 21.72
C LYS A 119 -24.09 4.10 22.86
N ALA A 120 -25.05 3.27 23.23
CA ALA A 120 -24.82 2.24 24.25
C ALA A 120 -23.79 1.22 23.74
N VAL A 121 -22.71 1.02 24.49
CA VAL A 121 -21.67 0.02 24.22
C VAL A 121 -21.56 -0.93 25.41
N SER A 122 -21.17 -2.16 25.13
CA SER A 122 -20.89 -3.16 26.19
C SER A 122 -19.55 -2.86 26.84
N GLN A 123 -19.52 -2.88 28.18
CA GLN A 123 -18.30 -2.72 28.99
C GLN A 123 -17.53 -4.04 29.07
N VAL A 124 -17.02 -4.50 27.95
CA VAL A 124 -16.26 -5.75 27.83
C VAL A 124 -14.96 -5.49 27.06
N LEU A 125 -13.91 -6.18 27.44
CA LEU A 125 -12.66 -6.14 26.71
C LEU A 125 -12.86 -6.71 25.29
N THR A 126 -12.44 -5.97 24.28
CA THR A 126 -12.50 -6.36 22.88
C THR A 126 -11.14 -6.19 22.22
N TYR A 127 -10.92 -6.93 21.14
CA TYR A 127 -9.68 -6.93 20.37
C TYR A 127 -10.04 -6.81 18.90
N PRO A 128 -10.34 -5.58 18.41
CA PRO A 128 -10.76 -5.38 17.02
C PRO A 128 -9.64 -5.77 16.06
N TYR A 129 -9.98 -6.47 15.01
CA TYR A 129 -9.06 -6.87 13.94
C TYR A 129 -9.78 -7.00 12.61
N ALA A 130 -9.01 -6.99 11.53
CA ALA A 130 -9.46 -7.34 10.20
C ALA A 130 -8.45 -8.28 9.56
N VAL A 131 -8.93 -9.24 8.79
CA VAL A 131 -8.12 -10.17 8.00
C VAL A 131 -8.54 -10.08 6.56
N ALA A 132 -7.59 -9.91 5.66
CA ALA A 132 -7.82 -9.91 4.23
C ALA A 132 -6.97 -10.96 3.53
N GLU A 133 -7.58 -11.71 2.61
CA GLU A 133 -6.88 -12.57 1.65
C GLU A 133 -6.49 -11.72 0.45
N THR A 134 -5.23 -11.80 0.02
CA THR A 134 -4.73 -11.08 -1.15
C THR A 134 -4.57 -12.01 -2.35
N GLU A 135 -4.49 -11.43 -3.56
CA GLU A 135 -4.15 -12.18 -4.77
C GLU A 135 -2.63 -12.44 -4.92
N LEU A 136 -1.84 -12.10 -3.89
CA LEU A 136 -0.41 -12.39 -3.86
C LEU A 136 -0.17 -13.85 -3.50
N SER A 137 0.82 -14.46 -4.14
CA SER A 137 1.24 -15.85 -3.94
C SER A 137 2.76 -15.96 -3.94
#